data_875368a600c0b445f627a708132a3a15
#
_entry.id   875368a600c0b445f627a708132a3a15
#
_cell.length_a   1.000
_cell.length_b   1.000
_cell.length_c   1.000
_cell.angle_alpha   90.00
_cell.angle_beta   90.00
_cell.angle_gamma   90.00
#
_symmetry.space_group_name_H-M   'P 1'
#
loop_
_entity.id
_entity.type
_entity.pdbx_description
1 polymer ?
#
loop_
_entity_poly.entity_id
_entity_poly.type
_entity_poly.pdbx_seq_one_letter_code
_entity_poly.pdbx_strand_id
1 'polypeptide(L)'
;FQAEDGIRDTSVTGVQTCALPIFKCIYVAIGQKQSTIANVVRKLEEYGAMDHTIVVSAAAADPAAMQYLSAYSGCAMGEYFRDRGEDALIVYDDLSKQAVAYRQISLLLRRPPGREAFPGDVFYLHSRLLERAARVNADYVEKITNGEVKGKTGSLTALPIIETQAGDVSAFVPTNVISITDGQIFL
;
A
#
# COMPACT_ATOMS: atom_id res chain seq x y z
N PHE A 1 30.41 -13.38 -8.79
CA PHE A 1 29.09 -13.12 -9.38
C PHE A 1 28.36 -14.41 -9.74
N GLN A 2 29.05 -15.45 -10.20
CA GLN A 2 28.44 -16.78 -10.46
C GLN A 2 28.14 -17.56 -9.16
N ALA A 3 28.84 -17.29 -8.07
CA ALA A 3 28.54 -17.88 -6.76
C ALA A 3 27.27 -17.35 -6.12
N GLU A 4 26.83 -16.15 -6.50
CA GLU A 4 25.57 -15.56 -6.02
C GLU A 4 24.34 -16.18 -6.69
N ASP A 5 24.46 -16.65 -7.93
CA ASP A 5 23.36 -17.33 -8.61
C ASP A 5 23.04 -18.71 -8.00
N GLY A 6 24.05 -19.42 -7.51
CA GLY A 6 23.84 -20.68 -6.78
C GLY A 6 23.19 -20.49 -5.40
N ILE A 7 23.48 -19.39 -4.73
CA ILE A 7 22.83 -19.03 -3.45
C ILE A 7 21.39 -18.55 -3.70
N ARG A 8 21.16 -17.86 -4.82
CA ARG A 8 19.82 -17.41 -5.21
C ARG A 8 18.86 -18.56 -5.49
N ASP A 9 19.32 -19.63 -6.16
CA ASP A 9 18.47 -20.76 -6.54
C ASP A 9 18.10 -21.69 -5.36
N THR A 10 18.95 -21.81 -4.36
CA THR A 10 18.70 -22.78 -3.27
C THR A 10 18.16 -22.16 -1.98
N SER A 11 18.59 -20.93 -1.63
CA SER A 11 18.15 -20.30 -0.38
C SER A 11 17.02 -19.28 -0.59
N VAL A 12 17.09 -18.50 -1.67
CA VAL A 12 16.06 -17.47 -1.95
C VAL A 12 14.79 -18.12 -2.52
N THR A 13 14.92 -19.12 -3.39
CA THR A 13 13.76 -19.84 -3.94
C THR A 13 13.05 -20.65 -2.84
N GLY A 14 13.80 -21.27 -1.93
CA GLY A 14 13.23 -21.97 -0.79
C GLY A 14 12.51 -21.06 0.19
N VAL A 15 13.03 -19.86 0.44
CA VAL A 15 12.39 -18.86 1.29
C VAL A 15 11.18 -18.24 0.59
N GLN A 16 11.26 -17.99 -0.71
CA GLN A 16 10.11 -17.47 -1.48
C GLN A 16 8.96 -18.48 -1.55
N THR A 17 9.24 -19.76 -1.80
CA THR A 17 8.20 -20.80 -1.85
C THR A 17 7.56 -21.07 -0.48
N CYS A 18 8.29 -20.89 0.61
CA CYS A 18 7.73 -21.01 1.96
C CYS A 18 7.05 -19.73 2.46
N ALA A 19 7.45 -18.55 1.97
CA ALA A 19 6.90 -17.27 2.41
C ALA A 19 5.65 -16.83 1.62
N LEU A 20 5.56 -17.18 0.33
CA LEU A 20 4.41 -16.82 -0.53
C LEU A 20 3.04 -17.29 -0.01
N PRO A 21 2.89 -18.50 0.60
CA PRO A 21 1.63 -18.91 1.21
C PRO A 21 1.28 -18.16 2.50
N ILE A 22 2.23 -17.48 3.13
CA ILE A 22 2.08 -16.87 4.46
C ILE A 22 1.62 -15.43 4.35
N PHE A 23 2.02 -14.71 3.29
CA PHE A 23 1.67 -13.32 3.09
C PHE A 23 0.55 -13.14 2.07
N LYS A 24 -0.47 -12.36 2.43
CA LYS A 24 -1.44 -11.82 1.48
C LYS A 24 -0.94 -10.47 1.01
N CYS A 25 -0.76 -10.33 -0.31
CA CYS A 25 -0.27 -9.10 -0.92
C CYS A 25 -1.45 -8.29 -1.48
N ILE A 26 -1.45 -6.99 -1.25
CA ILE A 26 -2.42 -6.06 -1.84
C ILE A 26 -1.64 -5.01 -2.61
N TYR A 27 -1.81 -4.95 -3.92
CA TYR A 27 -1.25 -3.91 -4.76
C TYR A 27 -2.34 -2.91 -5.13
N VAL A 28 -2.18 -1.67 -4.68
CA VAL A 28 -3.13 -0.58 -4.94
C VAL A 28 -2.52 0.37 -5.95
N ALA A 29 -2.99 0.30 -7.20
CA ALA A 29 -2.61 1.21 -8.27
C ALA A 29 -3.51 2.44 -8.24
N ILE A 30 -2.93 3.62 -8.01
CA ILE A 30 -3.64 4.89 -7.88
C ILE A 30 -3.18 5.85 -8.97
N GLY A 31 -4.07 6.21 -9.89
CA GLY A 31 -3.76 7.16 -10.96
C GLY A 31 -2.70 6.69 -11.95
N GLN A 32 -2.42 5.39 -12.01
CA GLN A 32 -1.48 4.78 -12.94
C GLN A 32 -2.10 4.58 -14.34
N LYS A 33 -1.26 4.52 -15.37
CA LYS A 33 -1.72 4.16 -16.72
C LYS A 33 -2.19 2.70 -16.72
N GLN A 34 -3.28 2.41 -17.43
CA GLN A 34 -3.80 1.04 -17.57
C GLN A 34 -2.75 0.06 -18.10
N SER A 35 -1.89 0.49 -19.05
CA SER A 35 -0.79 -0.34 -19.56
C SER A 35 0.24 -0.71 -18.50
N THR A 36 0.54 0.21 -17.56
CA THR A 36 1.43 -0.06 -16.43
C THR A 36 0.83 -1.10 -15.50
N ILE A 37 -0.46 -0.93 -15.16
CA ILE A 37 -1.19 -1.89 -14.31
C ILE A 37 -1.24 -3.28 -14.97
N ALA A 38 -1.55 -3.35 -16.27
CA ALA A 38 -1.57 -4.60 -17.01
C ALA A 38 -0.20 -5.30 -17.03
N ASN A 39 0.90 -4.52 -17.14
CA ASN A 39 2.25 -5.08 -17.06
C ASN A 39 2.58 -5.64 -15.68
N VAL A 40 2.15 -4.99 -14.61
CA VAL A 40 2.34 -5.49 -13.24
C VAL A 40 1.55 -6.80 -13.05
N VAL A 41 0.27 -6.83 -13.45
CA VAL A 41 -0.57 -8.03 -13.35
C VAL A 41 0.05 -9.18 -14.13
N ARG A 42 0.49 -8.95 -15.38
CA ARG A 42 1.15 -9.99 -16.18
C ARG A 42 2.40 -10.53 -15.50
N LYS A 43 3.24 -9.67 -14.91
CA LYS A 43 4.41 -10.14 -14.15
C LYS A 43 4.02 -10.97 -12.94
N LEU A 44 2.98 -10.58 -12.19
CA LEU A 44 2.48 -11.36 -11.07
C LEU A 44 1.97 -12.74 -11.52
N GLU A 45 1.31 -12.81 -12.68
CA GLU A 45 0.88 -14.07 -13.30
C GLU A 45 2.07 -14.95 -13.72
N GLU A 46 3.06 -14.36 -14.41
CA GLU A 46 4.29 -15.06 -14.85
C GLU A 46 5.06 -15.69 -13.67
N TYR A 47 5.05 -15.04 -12.51
CA TYR A 47 5.69 -15.56 -11.29
C TYR A 47 4.77 -16.39 -10.39
N GLY A 48 3.51 -16.65 -10.80
CA GLY A 48 2.55 -17.40 -10.01
C GLY A 48 2.14 -16.72 -8.70
N ALA A 49 2.31 -15.39 -8.62
CA ALA A 49 2.01 -14.61 -7.41
C ALA A 49 0.55 -14.17 -7.30
N MET A 50 -0.27 -14.35 -8.35
CA MET A 50 -1.67 -13.93 -8.36
C MET A 50 -2.53 -14.68 -7.35
N ASP A 51 -2.20 -15.90 -6.99
CA ASP A 51 -2.94 -16.70 -6.00
C ASP A 51 -2.91 -16.08 -4.59
N HIS A 52 -1.92 -15.19 -4.36
CA HIS A 52 -1.70 -14.54 -3.07
C HIS A 52 -1.82 -13.01 -3.14
N THR A 53 -2.16 -12.46 -4.32
CA THR A 53 -2.16 -11.02 -4.56
C THR A 53 -3.55 -10.53 -4.96
N ILE A 54 -4.01 -9.48 -4.28
CA ILE A 54 -5.20 -8.71 -4.64
C ILE A 54 -4.73 -7.43 -5.34
N VAL A 55 -5.25 -7.17 -6.53
CA VAL A 55 -4.97 -5.92 -7.25
C VAL A 55 -6.18 -5.01 -7.17
N VAL A 56 -5.98 -3.83 -6.57
CA VAL A 56 -6.99 -2.77 -6.51
C VAL A 56 -6.55 -1.67 -7.46
N SER A 57 -7.34 -1.41 -8.48
CA SER A 57 -6.98 -0.46 -9.53
C SER A 57 -7.94 0.72 -9.58
N ALA A 58 -7.37 1.92 -9.56
CA ALA A 58 -8.02 3.16 -9.95
C ALA A 58 -7.08 3.89 -10.93
N ALA A 59 -7.34 3.70 -12.22
CA ALA A 59 -6.49 4.21 -13.29
C ALA A 59 -6.54 5.74 -13.40
N ALA A 60 -5.61 6.32 -14.13
CA ALA A 60 -5.56 7.77 -14.36
C ALA A 60 -6.81 8.33 -15.06
N ALA A 61 -7.53 7.50 -15.82
CA ALA A 61 -8.77 7.88 -16.48
C ALA A 61 -10.00 7.82 -15.55
N ASP A 62 -9.88 7.19 -14.37
CA ASP A 62 -10.98 7.06 -13.44
C ASP A 62 -11.24 8.38 -12.68
N PRO A 63 -12.47 8.61 -12.22
CA PRO A 63 -12.79 9.81 -11.44
C PRO A 63 -11.91 9.95 -10.20
N ALA A 64 -11.56 11.19 -9.83
CA ALA A 64 -10.73 11.49 -8.67
C ALA A 64 -11.26 10.84 -7.37
N ALA A 65 -12.57 10.72 -7.23
CA ALA A 65 -13.19 10.03 -6.09
C ALA A 65 -12.78 8.55 -6.00
N MET A 66 -12.68 7.86 -7.13
CA MET A 66 -12.25 6.46 -7.19
C MET A 66 -10.76 6.33 -6.83
N GLN A 67 -9.93 7.23 -7.37
CA GLN A 67 -8.51 7.27 -7.04
C GLN A 67 -8.28 7.57 -5.54
N TYR A 68 -9.10 8.43 -4.96
CA TYR A 68 -9.07 8.71 -3.52
C TYR A 68 -9.47 7.50 -2.68
N LEU A 69 -10.57 6.82 -3.03
CA LEU A 69 -11.13 5.73 -2.25
C LEU A 69 -10.34 4.42 -2.37
N SER A 70 -9.66 4.18 -3.50
CA SER A 70 -8.95 2.92 -3.77
C SER A 70 -7.94 2.55 -2.70
N ALA A 71 -7.19 3.54 -2.17
CA ALA A 71 -6.23 3.31 -1.11
C ALA A 71 -6.89 2.81 0.19
N TYR A 72 -8.00 3.41 0.57
CA TYR A 72 -8.76 2.99 1.76
C TYR A 72 -9.43 1.64 1.58
N SER A 73 -9.94 1.36 0.39
CA SER A 73 -10.51 0.06 0.04
C SER A 73 -9.46 -1.05 0.14
N GLY A 74 -8.27 -0.83 -0.44
CA GLY A 74 -7.14 -1.76 -0.32
C GLY A 74 -6.71 -1.97 1.12
N CYS A 75 -6.65 -0.88 1.91
CA CYS A 75 -6.33 -0.96 3.33
C CYS A 75 -7.34 -1.82 4.10
N ALA A 76 -8.63 -1.65 3.85
CA ALA A 76 -9.68 -2.45 4.49
C ALA A 76 -9.56 -3.94 4.14
N MET A 77 -9.15 -4.27 2.90
CA MET A 77 -8.86 -5.66 2.52
C MET A 77 -7.66 -6.23 3.29
N GLY A 78 -6.61 -5.41 3.50
CA GLY A 78 -5.44 -5.81 4.30
C GLY A 78 -5.79 -6.01 5.77
N GLU A 79 -6.63 -5.14 6.33
CA GLU A 79 -7.11 -5.26 7.71
C GLU A 79 -7.93 -6.54 7.93
N TYR A 80 -8.70 -6.96 6.94
CA TYR A 80 -9.45 -8.21 7.02
C TYR A 80 -8.55 -9.41 7.32
N PHE A 81 -7.40 -9.50 6.66
CA PHE A 81 -6.42 -10.58 6.92
C PHE A 81 -5.73 -10.40 8.27
N ARG A 82 -5.27 -9.19 8.58
CA ARG A 82 -4.65 -8.85 9.87
C ARG A 82 -5.55 -9.22 11.04
N ASP A 83 -6.82 -8.87 10.97
CA ASP A 83 -7.78 -9.08 12.06
C ASP A 83 -8.18 -10.57 12.21
N ARG A 84 -7.86 -11.40 11.23
CA ARG A 84 -7.98 -12.88 11.30
C ARG A 84 -6.69 -13.60 11.70
N GLY A 85 -5.67 -12.85 12.11
CA GLY A 85 -4.40 -13.42 12.56
C GLY A 85 -3.52 -13.90 11.41
N GLU A 86 -3.63 -13.24 10.24
CA GLU A 86 -2.78 -13.47 9.07
C GLU A 86 -1.88 -12.25 8.85
N ASP A 87 -0.79 -12.46 8.12
CA ASP A 87 0.12 -11.38 7.75
C ASP A 87 -0.20 -10.90 6.33
N ALA A 88 -0.28 -9.57 6.17
CA ALA A 88 -0.55 -8.95 4.90
C ALA A 88 0.44 -7.83 4.59
N LEU A 89 0.76 -7.68 3.30
CA LEU A 89 1.58 -6.60 2.76
C LEU A 89 0.73 -5.78 1.80
N ILE A 90 0.72 -4.46 1.98
CA ILE A 90 0.04 -3.55 1.07
C ILE A 90 1.03 -2.57 0.46
N VAL A 91 0.97 -2.42 -0.86
CA VAL A 91 1.76 -1.45 -1.63
C VAL A 91 0.81 -0.41 -2.20
N TYR A 92 1.06 0.87 -1.94
CA TYR A 92 0.31 2.00 -2.51
C TYR A 92 1.13 2.64 -3.62
N ASP A 93 0.71 2.47 -4.86
CA ASP A 93 1.40 3.00 -6.05
C ASP A 93 0.48 3.98 -6.82
N ASP A 94 0.52 5.28 -6.55
CA ASP A 94 1.28 5.99 -5.53
C ASP A 94 0.39 6.95 -4.72
N LEU A 95 0.86 7.32 -3.54
CA LEU A 95 0.14 8.26 -2.67
C LEU A 95 0.27 9.71 -3.13
N SER A 96 1.25 10.06 -3.96
CA SER A 96 1.35 11.39 -4.56
C SER A 96 0.14 11.66 -5.46
N LYS A 97 -0.27 10.69 -6.27
CA LYS A 97 -1.47 10.78 -7.12
C LYS A 97 -2.76 10.77 -6.29
N GLN A 98 -2.80 10.04 -5.19
CA GLN A 98 -3.93 10.13 -4.25
C GLN A 98 -4.08 11.54 -3.69
N ALA A 99 -2.98 12.18 -3.29
CA ALA A 99 -3.00 13.56 -2.80
C ALA A 99 -3.50 14.54 -3.88
N VAL A 100 -3.06 14.37 -5.13
CA VAL A 100 -3.52 15.18 -6.28
C VAL A 100 -5.03 14.99 -6.51
N ALA A 101 -5.52 13.76 -6.47
CA ALA A 101 -6.96 13.47 -6.59
C ALA A 101 -7.76 14.14 -5.46
N TYR A 102 -7.26 14.07 -4.23
CA TYR A 102 -7.90 14.72 -3.09
C TYR A 102 -7.89 16.26 -3.19
N ARG A 103 -6.79 16.83 -3.69
CA ARG A 103 -6.73 18.27 -4.01
C ARG A 103 -7.80 18.67 -5.03
N GLN A 104 -7.95 17.91 -6.11
CA GLN A 104 -8.97 18.14 -7.13
C GLN A 104 -10.38 18.12 -6.53
N ILE A 105 -10.71 17.12 -5.73
CA ILE A 105 -12.02 17.02 -5.05
C ILE A 105 -12.24 18.24 -4.13
N SER A 106 -11.23 18.62 -3.36
CA SER A 106 -11.32 19.73 -2.40
C SER A 106 -11.54 21.08 -3.10
N LEU A 107 -10.86 21.31 -4.22
CA LEU A 107 -11.04 22.52 -5.03
C LEU A 107 -12.43 22.57 -5.69
N LEU A 108 -12.94 21.44 -6.18
CA LEU A 108 -14.32 21.36 -6.70
C LEU A 108 -15.36 21.65 -5.62
N LEU A 109 -15.10 21.24 -4.39
CA LEU A 109 -15.94 21.54 -3.22
C LEU A 109 -15.72 22.96 -2.67
N ARG A 110 -14.89 23.79 -3.35
CA ARG A 110 -14.55 25.17 -2.95
C ARG A 110 -13.95 25.27 -1.55
N ARG A 111 -13.25 24.23 -1.09
CA ARG A 111 -12.47 24.30 0.16
C ARG A 111 -11.28 25.23 -0.03
N PRO A 112 -10.94 26.07 0.97
CA PRO A 112 -9.82 26.99 0.84
C PRO A 112 -8.51 26.22 0.65
N PRO A 113 -7.71 26.54 -0.38
CA PRO A 113 -6.42 25.90 -0.62
C PRO A 113 -5.36 26.39 0.37
N GLY A 114 -4.49 25.48 0.78
CA GLY A 114 -3.28 25.76 1.54
C GLY A 114 -2.01 25.73 0.66
N ARG A 115 -0.90 25.27 1.22
CA ARG A 115 0.38 25.14 0.51
C ARG A 115 0.24 24.25 -0.72
N GLU A 116 0.78 24.70 -1.86
CA GLU A 116 0.73 24.01 -3.16
C GLU A 116 -0.73 23.67 -3.61
N ALA A 117 -1.67 24.50 -3.18
CA ALA A 117 -3.11 24.32 -3.40
C ALA A 117 -3.70 23.03 -2.79
N PHE A 118 -2.97 22.32 -1.94
CA PHE A 118 -3.52 21.20 -1.19
C PHE A 118 -4.45 21.70 -0.07
N PRO A 119 -5.50 20.93 0.28
CA PRO A 119 -6.31 21.25 1.45
C PRO A 119 -5.50 21.08 2.73
N GLY A 120 -5.86 21.82 3.79
CA GLY A 120 -5.12 21.81 5.05
C GLY A 120 -5.05 20.44 5.75
N ASP A 121 -5.94 19.52 5.41
CA ASP A 121 -6.04 18.19 5.98
C ASP A 121 -5.35 17.09 5.14
N VAL A 122 -4.47 17.45 4.19
CA VAL A 122 -3.75 16.45 3.37
C VAL A 122 -2.79 15.59 4.20
N PHE A 123 -2.22 16.13 5.28
CA PHE A 123 -1.45 15.32 6.22
C PHE A 123 -2.33 14.22 6.85
N TYR A 124 -3.53 14.58 7.28
CA TYR A 124 -4.49 13.65 7.84
C TYR A 124 -4.98 12.61 6.82
N LEU A 125 -5.02 12.96 5.52
CA LEU A 125 -5.29 12.00 4.45
C LEU A 125 -4.36 10.77 4.52
N HIS A 126 -3.06 11.02 4.62
CA HIS A 126 -2.06 9.96 4.63
C HIS A 126 -1.85 9.35 6.02
N SER A 127 -1.88 10.14 7.10
CA SER A 127 -1.67 9.61 8.44
C SER A 127 -2.76 8.62 8.83
N ARG A 128 -4.05 8.93 8.63
CA ARG A 128 -5.13 8.01 8.93
C ARG A 128 -5.14 6.74 8.05
N LEU A 129 -4.45 6.76 6.88
CA LEU A 129 -4.28 5.58 6.05
C LEU A 129 -3.12 4.73 6.55
N LEU A 130 -1.96 5.34 6.77
CA LEU A 130 -0.72 4.64 7.09
C LEU A 130 -0.67 4.13 8.53
N GLU A 131 -1.29 4.84 9.48
CA GLU A 131 -1.44 4.40 10.88
C GLU A 131 -2.33 3.14 11.05
N ARG A 132 -3.04 2.75 10.02
CA ARG A 132 -3.79 1.48 9.99
C ARG A 132 -2.88 0.26 9.78
N ALA A 133 -1.68 0.46 9.26
CA ALA A 133 -0.64 -0.56 9.19
C ALA A 133 -0.11 -0.84 10.60
N ALA A 134 -0.44 -2.02 11.12
CA ALA A 134 -0.13 -2.37 12.51
C ALA A 134 -0.01 -3.88 12.66
N ARG A 135 0.69 -4.29 13.74
CA ARG A 135 0.66 -5.66 14.23
C ARG A 135 -0.29 -5.75 15.42
N VAL A 136 -1.19 -6.72 15.38
CA VAL A 136 -2.17 -6.97 16.43
C VAL A 136 -1.81 -8.20 17.25
N ASN A 137 -2.12 -8.18 18.55
CA ASN A 137 -1.87 -9.30 19.45
C ASN A 137 -2.98 -10.35 19.37
N ALA A 138 -2.75 -11.51 20.01
CA ALA A 138 -3.68 -12.63 19.98
C ALA A 138 -5.02 -12.30 20.66
N ASP A 139 -5.01 -11.52 21.73
CA ASP A 139 -6.22 -11.13 22.45
C ASP A 139 -7.15 -10.25 21.59
N TYR A 140 -6.55 -9.36 20.78
CA TYR A 140 -7.30 -8.54 19.82
C TYR A 140 -7.95 -9.41 18.74
N VAL A 141 -7.16 -10.36 18.15
CA VAL A 141 -7.66 -11.27 17.12
C VAL A 141 -8.79 -12.15 17.67
N GLU A 142 -8.64 -12.70 18.85
CA GLU A 142 -9.69 -13.51 19.48
C GLU A 142 -10.96 -12.70 19.72
N LYS A 143 -10.83 -11.47 20.18
CA LYS A 143 -11.97 -10.57 20.42
C LYS A 143 -12.70 -10.20 19.13
N ILE A 144 -11.96 -9.85 18.05
CA ILE A 144 -12.54 -9.42 16.78
C ILE A 144 -13.21 -10.59 16.04
N THR A 145 -12.63 -11.79 16.15
CA THR A 145 -13.18 -13.00 15.53
C THR A 145 -14.22 -13.71 16.41
N ASN A 146 -14.66 -13.09 17.51
CA ASN A 146 -15.60 -13.69 18.45
C ASN A 146 -15.16 -15.08 18.96
N GLY A 147 -13.86 -15.29 19.10
CA GLY A 147 -13.27 -16.55 19.58
C GLY A 147 -13.05 -17.62 18.53
N GLU A 148 -13.31 -17.33 17.24
CA GLU A 148 -13.05 -18.27 16.13
C GLU A 148 -11.55 -18.54 15.95
N VAL A 149 -10.72 -17.51 16.11
CA VAL A 149 -9.26 -17.59 15.96
C VAL A 149 -8.60 -17.31 17.29
N LYS A 150 -7.82 -18.28 17.80
CA LYS A 150 -7.13 -18.20 19.10
C LYS A 150 -5.62 -18.32 18.94
N GLY A 151 -4.88 -17.58 19.74
CA GLY A 151 -3.42 -17.67 19.83
C GLY A 151 -2.65 -17.21 18.60
N LYS A 152 -3.30 -16.56 17.62
CA LYS A 152 -2.66 -16.02 16.44
C LYS A 152 -2.51 -14.51 16.52
N THR A 153 -1.40 -14.01 16.03
CA THR A 153 -1.15 -12.57 15.80
C THR A 153 -1.28 -12.27 14.33
N GLY A 154 -1.73 -11.08 13.97
CA GLY A 154 -1.79 -10.65 12.57
C GLY A 154 -1.01 -9.37 12.37
N SER A 155 -0.56 -9.13 11.14
CA SER A 155 0.14 -7.89 10.79
C SER A 155 -0.31 -7.34 9.44
N LEU A 156 -0.26 -6.02 9.31
CA LEU A 156 -0.40 -5.31 8.04
C LEU A 156 0.80 -4.39 7.88
N THR A 157 1.65 -4.67 6.91
CA THR A 157 2.81 -3.85 6.56
C THR A 157 2.47 -3.03 5.33
N ALA A 158 2.69 -1.70 5.39
CA ALA A 158 2.43 -0.80 4.28
C ALA A 158 3.73 -0.29 3.65
N LEU A 159 3.81 -0.34 2.33
CA LEU A 159 4.86 0.25 1.50
C LEU A 159 4.26 1.34 0.61
N PRO A 160 4.21 2.60 1.09
CA PRO A 160 3.75 3.71 0.28
C PRO A 160 4.84 4.16 -0.70
N ILE A 161 4.49 4.27 -1.97
CA ILE A 161 5.34 4.87 -3.00
C ILE A 161 4.99 6.33 -3.11
N ILE A 162 6.02 7.19 -3.14
CA ILE A 162 5.92 8.64 -3.33
C ILE A 162 6.79 9.04 -4.52
N GLU A 163 6.21 9.74 -5.48
CA GLU A 163 6.97 10.38 -6.56
C GLU A 163 7.64 11.66 -6.04
N THR A 164 8.94 11.77 -6.26
CA THR A 164 9.70 13.01 -6.04
C THR A 164 10.07 13.61 -7.39
N GLN A 165 9.98 14.92 -7.52
CA GLN A 165 10.46 15.63 -8.70
C GLN A 165 11.95 15.92 -8.54
N ALA A 166 12.77 15.38 -9.44
CA ALA A 166 14.23 15.55 -9.43
C ALA A 166 14.90 15.19 -8.08
N GLY A 167 14.33 14.23 -7.33
CA GLY A 167 14.86 13.84 -6.02
C GLY A 167 14.57 14.83 -4.89
N ASP A 168 13.69 15.83 -5.09
CA ASP A 168 13.33 16.79 -4.06
C ASP A 168 12.42 16.15 -2.99
N VAL A 169 13.04 15.68 -1.92
CA VAL A 169 12.35 15.14 -0.73
C VAL A 169 11.81 16.23 0.19
N SER A 170 12.11 17.51 -0.07
CA SER A 170 11.64 18.65 0.72
C SER A 170 10.27 19.17 0.29
N ALA A 171 9.72 18.65 -0.80
CA ALA A 171 8.38 18.95 -1.27
C ALA A 171 7.31 18.59 -0.23
N PHE A 172 6.13 19.18 -0.35
CA PHE A 172 5.10 19.12 0.69
C PHE A 172 4.59 17.69 0.96
N VAL A 173 4.27 16.93 -0.08
CA VAL A 173 3.74 15.55 0.08
C VAL A 173 4.83 14.60 0.59
N PRO A 174 6.06 14.56 0.01
CA PRO A 174 7.14 13.73 0.54
C PRO A 174 7.44 13.98 2.02
N THR A 175 7.58 15.24 2.45
CA THR A 175 7.86 15.58 3.86
C THR A 175 6.77 15.10 4.80
N ASN A 176 5.51 15.20 4.41
CA ASN A 176 4.40 14.68 5.20
C ASN A 176 4.48 13.15 5.38
N VAL A 177 4.74 12.41 4.31
CA VAL A 177 4.80 10.95 4.36
C VAL A 177 6.05 10.47 5.12
N ILE A 178 7.21 11.12 4.92
CA ILE A 178 8.43 10.83 5.68
C ILE A 178 8.19 10.97 7.19
N SER A 179 7.41 11.97 7.62
CA SER A 179 7.13 12.17 9.04
C SER A 179 6.15 11.14 9.64
N ILE A 180 5.39 10.42 8.80
CA ILE A 180 4.45 9.40 9.24
C ILE A 180 5.11 8.02 9.27
N THR A 181 6.02 7.74 8.33
CA THR A 181 6.65 6.42 8.15
C THR A 181 7.91 6.26 9.01
N ASP A 182 8.21 5.02 9.40
CA ASP A 182 9.36 4.68 10.26
C ASP A 182 10.70 4.65 9.50
N GLY A 183 10.68 4.70 8.18
CA GLY A 183 11.89 4.69 7.35
C GLY A 183 11.60 4.92 5.88
N GLN A 184 12.64 5.13 5.08
CA GLN A 184 12.56 5.40 3.66
C GLN A 184 13.50 4.49 2.87
N ILE A 185 13.04 4.07 1.69
CA ILE A 185 13.84 3.37 0.69
C ILE A 185 13.96 4.30 -0.51
N PHE A 186 15.18 4.69 -0.85
CA PHE A 186 15.47 5.49 -2.04
C PHE A 186 15.75 4.54 -3.22
N LEU A 187 15.08 4.78 -4.36
CA LEU A 187 15.21 4.01 -5.59
C LEU A 187 15.94 4.83 -6.66
#